data_0cc882af1c84774b32d6c67794c52acc
#
_entry.id   0cc882af1c84774b32d6c67794c52acc
#
_cell.length_a   1.000
_cell.length_b   1.000
_cell.length_c   1.000
_cell.angle_alpha   90.00
_cell.angle_beta   90.00
_cell.angle_gamma   90.00
#
_symmetry.space_group_name_H-M   'P 1'
#
loop_
_entity.id
_entity.type
_entity.pdbx_description
1 polymer ?
#
loop_
_entity_poly.entity_id
_entity_poly.type
_entity_poly.pdbx_seq_one_letter_code
_entity_poly.pdbx_strand_id
1 'polypeptide(L)' 'MQQDIYLFAGSIHENIRYGKPNATDEEIIMAAKKANAHDFIMELPDGYNTDIGQRGVRLSGGQKQRISIARVF' A
#
# COMPACT_ATOMS: atom_id res chain seq x y z
N MET A 1 11.37 6.31 -19.88
CA MET A 1 10.10 6.82 -19.35
C MET A 1 10.00 6.53 -17.87
N GLN A 2 9.69 7.52 -17.10
CA GLN A 2 9.57 7.35 -15.67
C GLN A 2 8.12 7.24 -15.27
N GLN A 3 7.86 6.32 -14.38
CA GLN A 3 6.56 6.24 -13.75
C GLN A 3 6.67 6.86 -12.38
N ASP A 4 5.85 7.83 -12.13
CA ASP A 4 5.81 8.46 -10.82
C ASP A 4 4.97 7.60 -9.90
N ILE A 5 5.66 6.98 -8.95
CA ILE A 5 4.99 6.21 -7.92
C ILE A 5 4.72 7.17 -6.77
N TYR A 6 3.48 7.53 -6.62
CA TYR A 6 3.13 8.54 -5.64
C TYR A 6 2.40 7.91 -4.46
N LEU A 7 3.07 7.95 -3.31
CA LEU A 7 2.46 7.56 -2.04
C LEU A 7 2.51 8.76 -1.12
N PHE A 8 1.46 8.96 -0.35
CA PHE A 8 1.41 10.07 0.57
C PHE A 8 1.65 9.58 2.00
N ALA A 9 1.95 10.52 2.89
CA ALA A 9 2.15 10.20 4.30
C ALA A 9 0.88 9.58 4.86
N GLY A 10 1.06 8.51 5.63
CA GLY A 10 -0.07 7.80 6.18
C GLY A 10 0.19 6.30 6.13
N SER A 11 -0.75 5.52 6.57
CA SER A 11 -0.59 4.08 6.59
C SER A 11 -0.72 3.49 5.19
N ILE A 12 -0.24 2.25 5.05
CA ILE A 12 -0.43 1.50 3.82
C ILE A 12 -1.92 1.35 3.53
N HIS A 13 -2.70 1.06 4.57
CA HIS A 13 -4.15 0.92 4.44
C HIS A 13 -4.75 2.19 3.85
N GLU A 14 -4.36 3.34 4.37
CA GLU A 14 -4.88 4.61 3.88
C GLU A 14 -4.46 4.89 2.44
N ASN A 15 -3.24 4.52 2.10
CA ASN A 15 -2.75 4.72 0.74
C ASN A 15 -3.54 3.89 -0.27
N ILE A 16 -3.86 2.65 0.08
CA ILE A 16 -4.66 1.82 -0.81
C ILE A 16 -6.10 2.32 -0.87
N ARG A 17 -6.63 2.71 0.28
CA ARG A 17 -8.01 3.19 0.38
C ARG A 17 -8.24 4.48 -0.38
N TYR A 18 -7.17 5.22 -0.66
CA TYR A 18 -7.27 6.48 -1.37
C TYR A 18 -8.03 6.34 -2.69
N GLY A 19 -7.86 5.22 -3.37
CA GLY A 19 -8.57 4.98 -4.62
C GLY A 19 -10.02 4.53 -4.44
N LYS A 20 -10.37 4.10 -3.23
CA LYS A 20 -11.71 3.60 -2.92
C LYS A 20 -12.09 4.02 -1.51
N PRO A 21 -12.48 5.28 -1.31
CA PRO A 21 -12.72 5.79 0.04
C PRO A 21 -13.75 5.02 0.86
N ASN A 22 -14.68 4.36 0.19
CA ASN A 22 -15.73 3.60 0.87
C ASN A 22 -15.43 2.12 0.98
N ALA A 23 -14.21 1.71 0.64
CA ALA A 23 -13.86 0.29 0.68
C ALA A 23 -13.79 -0.23 2.11
N THR A 24 -14.23 -1.47 2.29
CA THR A 24 -14.09 -2.14 3.58
C THR A 24 -12.66 -2.64 3.73
N ASP A 25 -12.30 -3.03 4.96
CA ASP A 25 -10.97 -3.59 5.20
C ASP A 25 -10.74 -4.84 4.34
N GLU A 26 -11.77 -5.66 4.18
CA GLU A 26 -11.65 -6.85 3.35
C GLU A 26 -11.35 -6.49 1.90
N GLU A 27 -11.99 -5.44 1.41
CA GLU A 27 -11.74 -4.99 0.05
C GLU A 27 -10.32 -4.45 -0.11
N ILE A 28 -9.82 -3.76 0.89
CA ILE A 28 -8.45 -3.27 0.88
C ILE A 28 -7.47 -4.44 0.81
N ILE A 29 -7.68 -5.46 1.64
CA ILE A 29 -6.82 -6.63 1.66
C ILE A 29 -6.90 -7.37 0.33
N MET A 30 -8.09 -7.48 -0.23
CA MET A 30 -8.28 -8.13 -1.51
C MET A 30 -7.51 -7.40 -2.61
N ALA A 31 -7.59 -6.07 -2.61
CA ALA A 31 -6.86 -5.27 -3.59
C ALA A 31 -5.36 -5.48 -3.45
N ALA A 32 -4.87 -5.54 -2.22
CA ALA A 32 -3.45 -5.78 -1.98
C ALA A 32 -3.03 -7.15 -2.48
N LYS A 33 -3.87 -8.15 -2.30
CA LYS A 33 -3.58 -9.50 -2.79
C LYS A 33 -3.51 -9.52 -4.31
N LYS A 34 -4.42 -8.83 -4.97
CA LYS A 34 -4.43 -8.76 -6.43
C LYS A 34 -3.18 -8.06 -6.96
N ALA A 35 -2.65 -7.14 -6.20
CA ALA A 35 -1.45 -6.39 -6.59
C ALA A 35 -0.18 -7.07 -6.12
N ASN A 36 -0.27 -8.26 -5.53
CA ASN A 36 0.86 -8.98 -4.96
C ASN A 36 1.57 -8.19 -3.86
N ALA A 37 0.82 -7.39 -3.13
CA ALA A 37 1.38 -6.57 -2.06
C ALA A 37 1.11 -7.17 -0.68
N HIS A 38 0.10 -8.01 -0.57
CA HIS A 38 -0.34 -8.48 0.74
C HIS A 38 0.78 -9.17 1.52
N ASP A 39 1.53 -10.05 0.87
CA ASP A 39 2.53 -10.85 1.57
C ASP A 39 3.60 -9.99 2.22
N PHE A 40 4.15 -9.03 1.48
CA PHE A 40 5.20 -8.19 2.06
C PHE A 40 4.62 -7.26 3.13
N ILE A 41 3.37 -6.83 2.96
CA ILE A 41 2.74 -5.98 3.98
C ILE A 41 2.63 -6.73 5.29
N MET A 42 2.26 -7.99 5.23
CA MET A 42 2.11 -8.79 6.43
C MET A 42 3.44 -9.10 7.11
N GLU A 43 4.54 -8.97 6.38
CA GLU A 43 5.87 -9.14 6.97
C GLU A 43 6.33 -7.92 7.74
N LEU A 44 5.68 -6.78 7.53
CA LEU A 44 6.05 -5.57 8.25
C LEU A 44 5.52 -5.64 9.67
N PRO A 45 6.25 -5.07 10.64
CA PRO A 45 5.85 -5.14 12.03
C PRO A 45 4.43 -4.64 12.29
N ASP A 46 4.04 -3.57 11.60
CA ASP A 46 2.72 -2.99 11.79
C ASP A 46 1.74 -3.37 10.69
N GLY A 47 2.14 -4.25 9.77
CA GLY A 47 1.27 -4.68 8.70
C GLY A 47 0.66 -3.53 7.93
N TYR A 48 -0.65 -3.56 7.76
CA TYR A 48 -1.36 -2.52 7.02
C TYR A 48 -1.36 -1.16 7.72
N ASN A 49 -1.03 -1.14 9.01
CA ASN A 49 -0.95 0.11 9.77
C ASN A 49 0.44 0.74 9.68
N THR A 50 1.35 0.16 8.92
CA THR A 50 2.67 0.72 8.74
C THR A 50 2.56 2.11 8.13
N ASP A 51 3.18 3.08 8.79
CA ASP A 51 3.15 4.47 8.33
C ASP A 51 4.28 4.67 7.32
N ILE A 52 3.90 4.94 6.08
CA ILE A 52 4.86 5.08 5.00
C ILE A 52 5.71 6.35 5.17
N GLY A 53 5.16 7.34 5.82
CA GLY A 53 5.87 8.61 5.99
C GLY A 53 6.87 8.63 7.11
N GLN A 54 6.96 7.56 7.91
CA GLN A 54 7.86 7.55 9.06
C GLN A 54 9.27 7.17 8.67
N ARG A 55 10.22 7.73 9.41
CA ARG A 55 11.61 7.35 9.25
C ARG A 55 11.79 5.89 9.64
N GLY A 56 12.67 5.22 8.94
CA GLY A 56 12.96 3.84 9.22
C GLY A 56 12.11 2.85 8.47
N VAL A 57 11.00 3.31 7.93
CA VAL A 57 10.20 2.47 7.07
C VAL A 57 10.73 2.63 5.66
N ARG A 58 11.30 1.55 5.15
CA ARG A 58 11.87 1.59 3.81
C ARG A 58 11.17 0.58 2.94
N LEU A 59 10.54 1.08 1.92
CA LEU A 59 9.92 0.23 0.92
C LEU A 59 10.74 0.34 -0.36
N SER A 60 10.95 -0.80 -1.01
CA SER A 60 11.62 -0.80 -2.30
C SER A 60 10.72 -0.13 -3.34
N GLY A 61 11.31 0.23 -4.48
CA GLY A 61 10.52 0.79 -5.57
C GLY A 61 9.43 -0.16 -6.02
N GLY A 62 9.73 -1.47 -6.09
CA GLY A 62 8.74 -2.45 -6.47
C GLY A 62 7.60 -2.56 -5.46
N GLN A 63 7.93 -2.47 -4.18
CA GLN A 63 6.90 -2.53 -3.14
C GLN A 63 5.98 -1.31 -3.23
N LYS A 64 6.56 -0.13 -3.41
CA LYS A 64 5.77 1.09 -3.57
C LYS A 64 4.87 1.00 -4.79
N GLN A 65 5.39 0.44 -5.87
CA GLN A 65 4.61 0.28 -7.10
C GLN A 65 3.42 -0.63 -6.88
N ARG A 66 3.60 -1.71 -6.13
CA ARG A 66 2.51 -2.64 -5.85
C ARG A 66 1.42 -1.98 -5.02
N ILE A 67 1.79 -1.16 -4.06
CA ILE A 67 0.80 -0.42 -3.27
C ILE A 67 0.03 0.53 -4.19
N SER A 68 0.74 1.21 -5.07
CA SER A 68 0.11 2.11 -6.03
C SER A 68 -0.86 1.37 -6.95
N ILE A 69 -0.48 0.17 -7.39
CA ILE A 69 -1.34 -0.66 -8.22
C ILE A 69 -2.58 -1.12 -7.45
N ALA A 70 -2.42 -1.40 -6.17
CA ALA A 70 -3.56 -1.84 -5.36
C ALA A 70 -4.68 -0.81 -5.33
N ARG A 71 -4.35 0.47 -5.51
CA ARG A 71 -5.37 1.52 -5.51
C ARG A 71 -6.40 1.37 -6.63
N VAL A 72 -6.02 0.72 -7.72
CA VAL A 72 -6.92 0.63 -8.88
C VAL A 72 -7.73 -0.67 -8.89
N PHE A 73 -7.48 -1.53 -7.95
CA PHE A 73 -8.30 -2.72 -7.79
C PHE A 73 -9.42 -2.42 -6.80
#